data_8d25074efaee5d288e3d3d0a4235d375
#
_entry.id   8d25074efaee5d288e3d3d0a4235d375
#
_cell.length_a   1.000
_cell.length_b   1.000
_cell.length_c   1.000
_cell.angle_alpha   90.00
_cell.angle_beta   90.00
_cell.angle_gamma   90.00
#
_symmetry.space_group_name_H-M   'P 1'
#
loop_
_entity.id
_entity.type
_entity.pdbx_description
1 polymer ?
#
loop_
_entity_poly.entity_id
_entity_poly.type
_entity_poly.pdbx_seq_one_letter_code
_entity_poly.pdbx_strand_id
1 'polypeptide(L)'
;MPQVSLAAEARSDFGKGAARRLRRAGRVPAVLYGQGTTPVHVSLNEHDLLAVLKQKGLVVEVTGAGNGAKCAVRDVQKDAVKNTIEHIDLVVLSPAEVAAKLA
;
A
#
# COMPACT_ATOMS: atom_id res chain seq x y z
N MET A 1 -5.47 -18.51 -1.48
CA MET A 1 -5.28 -17.84 -0.17
C MET A 1 -5.35 -16.33 -0.37
N PRO A 2 -6.20 -15.62 0.37
CA PRO A 2 -6.36 -14.19 0.19
C PRO A 2 -5.27 -13.38 0.92
N GLN A 3 -4.03 -13.78 0.74
CA GLN A 3 -2.88 -13.07 1.27
C GLN A 3 -1.80 -12.95 0.20
N VAL A 4 -1.27 -11.75 0.03
CA VAL A 4 -0.19 -11.46 -0.91
C VAL A 4 0.85 -10.60 -0.21
N SER A 5 2.06 -10.57 -0.75
CA SER A 5 3.16 -9.76 -0.21
C SER A 5 3.54 -8.68 -1.19
N LEU A 6 3.76 -7.47 -0.67
CA LEU A 6 4.27 -6.34 -1.42
C LEU A 6 5.52 -5.80 -0.74
N ALA A 7 6.58 -5.61 -1.50
CA ALA A 7 7.79 -4.98 -1.00
C ALA A 7 7.61 -3.47 -0.98
N ALA A 8 7.94 -2.82 0.13
CA ALA A 8 7.84 -1.39 0.30
C ALA A 8 9.19 -0.77 0.57
N GLU A 9 9.40 0.44 0.05
CA GLU A 9 10.58 1.24 0.34
C GLU A 9 10.16 2.47 1.13
N ALA A 10 10.97 2.87 2.10
CA ALA A 10 10.69 4.04 2.91
C ALA A 10 10.73 5.32 2.06
N ARG A 11 9.84 6.28 2.38
CA ARG A 11 9.84 7.60 1.77
C ARG A 11 10.32 8.63 2.77
N SER A 12 11.27 9.45 2.36
CA SER A 12 11.73 10.60 3.14
C SER A 12 11.40 11.92 2.45
N ASP A 13 11.16 11.91 1.15
CA ASP A 13 10.82 13.08 0.38
C ASP A 13 9.32 13.15 0.15
N PHE A 14 8.72 14.30 0.40
CA PHE A 14 7.29 14.52 0.27
C PHE A 14 7.02 15.69 -0.68
N GLY A 15 5.75 15.87 -1.03
CA GLY A 15 5.32 16.91 -1.94
C GLY A 15 5.07 16.41 -3.36
N LYS A 16 4.55 17.29 -4.20
CA LYS A 16 4.12 16.94 -5.55
C LYS A 16 5.27 16.47 -6.44
N GLY A 17 6.42 17.11 -6.34
CA GLY A 17 7.59 16.73 -7.15
C GLY A 17 8.10 15.35 -6.81
N ALA A 18 8.19 15.03 -5.51
CA ALA A 18 8.62 13.72 -5.04
C ALA A 18 7.64 12.63 -5.50
N ALA A 19 6.34 12.88 -5.37
CA ALA A 19 5.32 11.93 -5.80
C ALA A 19 5.39 11.68 -7.32
N ARG A 20 5.61 12.72 -8.11
CA ARG A 20 5.75 12.57 -9.56
C ARG A 20 6.97 11.73 -9.93
N ARG A 21 8.09 11.93 -9.23
CA ARG A 21 9.30 11.13 -9.46
C ARG A 21 9.07 9.65 -9.16
N LEU A 22 8.38 9.35 -8.07
CA LEU A 22 8.02 7.98 -7.73
C LEU A 22 7.17 7.33 -8.82
N ARG A 23 6.13 8.03 -9.28
CA ARG A 23 5.24 7.50 -10.32
C ARG A 23 5.96 7.28 -11.63
N ARG A 24 6.91 8.15 -12.00
CA ARG A 24 7.74 7.96 -13.21
C ARG A 24 8.63 6.73 -13.10
N ALA A 25 9.05 6.40 -11.88
CA ALA A 25 9.88 5.22 -11.64
C ALA A 25 9.06 3.93 -11.51
N GLY A 26 7.74 4.00 -11.75
CA GLY A 26 6.85 2.84 -11.62
C GLY A 26 6.51 2.50 -10.18
N ARG A 27 6.56 3.48 -9.29
CA ARG A 27 6.24 3.31 -7.87
C ARG A 27 5.06 4.18 -7.48
N VAL A 28 4.30 3.72 -6.49
CA VAL A 28 3.11 4.42 -6.01
C VAL A 28 3.33 4.85 -4.56
N PRO A 29 3.12 6.14 -4.22
CA PRO A 29 3.18 6.58 -2.83
C PRO A 29 2.04 5.92 -2.03
N ALA A 30 2.36 5.45 -0.83
CA ALA A 30 1.41 4.78 0.04
C ALA A 30 1.62 5.20 1.49
N VAL A 31 0.56 5.10 2.28
CA VAL A 31 0.61 5.34 3.71
C VAL A 31 0.04 4.12 4.44
N LEU A 32 0.76 3.66 5.45
CA LEU A 32 0.31 2.59 6.34
C LEU A 32 -0.21 3.24 7.63
N TYR A 33 -1.50 3.07 7.90
CA TYR A 33 -2.13 3.57 9.12
C TYR A 33 -2.22 2.44 10.13
N GLY A 34 -1.39 2.53 11.18
CA GLY A 34 -1.44 1.58 12.28
C GLY A 34 -2.36 2.07 13.38
N GLN A 35 -2.81 1.14 14.23
CA GLN A 35 -3.66 1.47 15.38
C GLN A 35 -2.80 2.11 16.47
N GLY A 36 -3.07 3.38 16.77
CA GLY A 36 -2.37 4.10 17.82
C GLY A 36 -0.91 4.45 17.51
N THR A 37 -0.49 4.33 16.25
CA THR A 37 0.87 4.64 15.83
C THR A 37 0.89 5.74 14.79
N THR A 38 2.07 6.35 14.60
CA THR A 38 2.28 7.34 13.55
C THR A 38 2.17 6.66 12.18
N PRO A 39 1.49 7.26 11.20
CA PRO A 39 1.45 6.71 9.85
C PRO A 39 2.84 6.56 9.25
N VAL A 40 3.06 5.46 8.55
CA VAL A 40 4.33 5.16 7.90
C VAL A 40 4.20 5.42 6.40
N HIS A 41 5.07 6.28 5.86
CA HIS A 41 5.07 6.62 4.45
C HIS A 41 6.04 5.74 3.69
N VAL A 42 5.53 5.08 2.65
CA VAL A 42 6.31 4.13 1.84
C VAL A 42 5.99 4.31 0.36
N SER A 43 6.72 3.61 -0.50
CA SER A 43 6.37 3.48 -1.91
C SER A 43 6.28 2.00 -2.26
N LEU A 44 5.36 1.69 -3.17
CA LEU A 44 5.11 0.32 -3.62
C LEU A 44 5.32 0.23 -5.13
N ASN A 45 5.69 -0.97 -5.60
CA ASN A 45 5.81 -1.21 -7.04
C ASN A 45 4.40 -1.19 -7.67
N GLU A 46 4.20 -0.36 -8.68
CA GLU A 46 2.89 -0.19 -9.32
C GLU A 46 2.39 -1.49 -9.97
N HIS A 47 3.26 -2.21 -10.65
CA HIS A 47 2.88 -3.45 -11.32
C HIS A 47 2.36 -4.48 -10.33
N ASP A 48 3.08 -4.67 -9.21
CA ASP A 48 2.67 -5.61 -8.17
C ASP A 48 1.38 -5.17 -7.49
N LEU A 49 1.24 -3.86 -7.26
CA LEU A 49 0.06 -3.29 -6.63
C LEU A 49 -1.18 -3.47 -7.52
N LEU A 50 -1.07 -3.28 -8.82
CA LEU A 50 -2.18 -3.47 -9.74
C LEU A 50 -2.68 -4.91 -9.73
N ALA A 51 -1.77 -5.88 -9.63
CA ALA A 51 -2.13 -7.29 -9.52
C ALA A 51 -2.93 -7.57 -8.25
N VAL A 52 -2.56 -6.94 -7.14
CA VAL A 52 -3.26 -7.06 -5.86
C VAL A 52 -4.65 -6.43 -5.93
N LEU A 53 -4.77 -5.27 -6.56
CA LEU A 53 -6.04 -4.52 -6.61
C LEU A 53 -7.11 -5.20 -7.46
N LYS A 54 -6.74 -6.15 -8.29
CA LYS A 54 -7.70 -6.94 -9.07
C LYS A 54 -8.51 -7.89 -8.21
N GLN A 55 -8.04 -8.19 -7.01
CA GLN A 55 -8.70 -9.10 -6.08
C GLN A 55 -9.23 -8.30 -4.89
N LYS A 56 -10.39 -8.69 -4.38
CA LYS A 56 -11.01 -8.03 -3.24
C LYS A 56 -10.81 -8.83 -1.97
N GLY A 57 -10.77 -8.14 -0.84
CA GLY A 57 -10.70 -8.79 0.47
C GLY A 57 -9.37 -9.41 0.80
N LEU A 58 -8.31 -9.03 0.10
CA LEU A 58 -6.97 -9.54 0.37
C LEU A 58 -6.35 -8.95 1.62
N VAL A 59 -5.58 -9.77 2.32
CA VAL A 59 -4.63 -9.30 3.32
C VAL A 59 -3.30 -9.07 2.61
N VAL A 60 -2.77 -7.87 2.72
CA VAL A 60 -1.51 -7.48 2.08
C VAL A 60 -0.42 -7.44 3.13
N GLU A 61 0.57 -8.30 3.00
CA GLU A 61 1.76 -8.24 3.85
C GLU A 61 2.75 -7.27 3.21
N VAL A 62 3.06 -6.18 3.91
CA VAL A 62 3.99 -5.17 3.42
C VAL A 62 5.37 -5.42 4.01
N THR A 63 6.29 -5.91 3.19
CA THR A 63 7.66 -6.24 3.61
C THR A 63 8.57 -5.01 3.46
N GLY A 64 9.84 -5.16 3.82
CA GLY A 64 10.80 -4.05 3.77
C GLY A 64 10.48 -2.97 4.77
N ALA A 65 10.21 -1.76 4.31
CA ALA A 65 9.88 -0.63 5.18
C ALA A 65 8.59 -0.83 5.99
N GLY A 66 7.71 -1.73 5.54
CA GLY A 66 6.48 -2.06 6.26
C GLY A 66 6.67 -3.09 7.37
N ASN A 67 7.87 -3.65 7.53
CA ASN A 67 8.22 -4.62 8.58
C ASN A 67 7.30 -5.84 8.64
N GLY A 68 6.78 -6.27 7.50
CA GLY A 68 5.88 -7.41 7.44
C GLY A 68 4.48 -7.16 7.98
N ALA A 69 4.08 -5.89 8.10
CA ALA A 69 2.74 -5.55 8.58
C ALA A 69 1.66 -6.11 7.66
N LYS A 70 0.62 -6.68 8.24
CA LYS A 70 -0.51 -7.19 7.47
C LYS A 70 -1.58 -6.12 7.39
N CYS A 71 -1.95 -5.76 6.16
CA CYS A 71 -2.78 -4.59 5.90
C CYS A 71 -3.96 -4.93 5.01
N ALA A 72 -4.97 -4.06 5.05
CA ALA A 72 -6.06 -4.05 4.08
C ALA A 72 -6.04 -2.74 3.32
N VAL A 73 -6.50 -2.76 2.08
CA VAL A 73 -6.62 -1.55 1.27
C VAL A 73 -7.77 -0.71 1.82
N ARG A 74 -7.48 0.53 2.21
CA ARG A 74 -8.48 1.45 2.73
C ARG A 74 -9.02 2.36 1.63
N ASP A 75 -8.14 2.94 0.83
CA ASP A 75 -8.52 3.87 -0.22
C ASP A 75 -7.51 3.85 -1.34
N VAL A 76 -7.97 4.04 -2.57
CA VAL A 76 -7.14 4.11 -3.76
C VAL A 76 -7.51 5.39 -4.50
N GLN A 77 -6.53 6.27 -4.69
CA GLN A 77 -6.73 7.51 -5.45
C GLN A 77 -6.16 7.32 -6.86
N LYS A 78 -7.01 7.48 -7.85
CA LYS A 78 -6.64 7.33 -9.25
C LYS A 78 -6.74 8.66 -9.99
N ASP A 79 -5.86 8.83 -10.97
CA ASP A 79 -5.99 9.89 -11.95
C ASP A 79 -6.93 9.37 -13.04
N ALA A 80 -8.12 9.98 -13.17
CA ALA A 80 -9.14 9.54 -14.11
C ALA A 80 -8.71 9.74 -15.57
N VAL A 81 -7.90 10.75 -15.85
CA VAL A 81 -7.42 11.04 -17.21
C VAL A 81 -6.35 10.04 -17.63
N LYS A 82 -5.35 9.82 -16.78
CA LYS A 82 -4.23 8.93 -17.07
C LYS A 82 -4.50 7.47 -16.74
N ASN A 83 -5.57 7.21 -16.00
CA ASN A 83 -5.93 5.87 -15.51
C ASN A 83 -4.79 5.20 -14.73
N THR A 84 -4.09 5.99 -13.93
CA THR A 84 -2.98 5.54 -13.09
C THR A 84 -3.32 5.74 -11.63
N ILE A 85 -2.66 4.97 -10.75
CA ILE A 85 -2.83 5.12 -9.31
C ILE A 85 -1.92 6.24 -8.82
N GLU A 86 -2.51 7.26 -8.19
CA GLU A 86 -1.76 8.38 -7.63
C GLU A 86 -1.28 8.10 -6.22
N HIS A 87 -2.10 7.43 -5.42
CA HIS A 87 -1.82 7.19 -4.01
C HIS A 87 -2.67 6.03 -3.51
N ILE A 88 -2.19 5.33 -2.48
CA ILE A 88 -2.95 4.28 -1.83
C ILE A 88 -2.79 4.37 -0.32
N ASP A 89 -3.90 4.17 0.41
CA ASP A 89 -3.91 4.10 1.86
C ASP A 89 -4.16 2.67 2.31
N LEU A 90 -3.32 2.17 3.20
CA LEU A 90 -3.42 0.83 3.76
C LEU A 90 -3.61 0.93 5.28
N VAL A 91 -4.48 0.11 5.82
CA VAL A 91 -4.72 0.02 7.26
C VAL A 91 -4.07 -1.25 7.79
N VAL A 92 -3.23 -1.11 8.80
CA VAL A 92 -2.60 -2.26 9.47
C VAL A 92 -3.67 -2.99 10.28
N LEU A 93 -3.78 -4.30 10.06
CA LEU A 93 -4.77 -5.13 10.72
C LEU A 93 -4.20 -5.73 12.00
N SER A 94 -5.08 -5.88 13.01
CA SER A 94 -4.72 -6.64 14.22
C SER A 94 -4.67 -8.13 13.89
N PRO A 95 -4.02 -8.96 14.73
CA PRO A 95 -4.02 -10.41 14.52
C PRO A 95 -5.43 -11.01 14.42
N ALA A 96 -6.39 -10.50 15.20
CA ALA A 96 -7.76 -10.96 15.14
C ALA A 96 -8.43 -10.62 13.80
N GLU A 97 -8.18 -9.42 13.29
CA GLU A 97 -8.70 -8.99 11.99
C GLU A 97 -8.10 -9.81 10.84
N VAL A 98 -6.80 -10.10 10.92
CA VAL A 98 -6.13 -10.95 9.93
C VAL A 98 -6.75 -12.34 9.92
N ALA A 99 -6.93 -12.94 11.08
CA ALA A 99 -7.54 -14.26 11.19
C ALA A 99 -8.96 -14.28 10.62
N ALA A 100 -9.76 -13.25 10.88
CA ALA A 100 -11.11 -13.15 10.34
C ALA A 100 -11.13 -13.07 8.83
N LYS A 101 -10.19 -12.35 8.23
CA LYS A 101 -10.12 -12.19 6.77
C LYS A 101 -9.59 -13.45 6.06
N LEU A 102 -8.70 -14.20 6.71
CA LEU A 102 -8.10 -15.39 6.14
C LEU A 102 -8.94 -16.66 6.39
N ALA A 103 -9.89 -16.57 7.27
CA ALA A 103 -10.76 -17.70 7.62
C ALA A 103 -11.72 -18.09 6.47
#